data_dab4569a8216640ef85b93a9ad820eea
#
_entry.id   dab4569a8216640ef85b93a9ad820eea
#
_cell.length_a   1.000
_cell.length_b   1.000
_cell.length_c   1.000
_cell.angle_alpha   90.00
_cell.angle_beta   90.00
_cell.angle_gamma   90.00
#
_symmetry.space_group_name_H-M   'P 1'
#
loop_
_entity.id
_entity.type
_entity.pdbx_description
1 polymer ?
#
loop_
_entity_poly.entity_id
_entity_poly.type
_entity_poly.pdbx_seq_one_letter_code
_entity_poly.pdbx_strand_id
1 'polypeptide(L)'
;MFAVASEENRMDEFFEAAVGLTEILRTNEDFGKLMSHPKIMQEDKVKIIEETFDGRIPKQMLGLMTLMVTKRREDDFLAVFDYFVELVKEEKKIGKADVKTAIPLSNEQKTAIEEKLLATTKYESFEMNYEVDESLIGGMIVRIGDRVIDSSIQTKLNNLSRELRSIQV
;
A
#
# COMPACT_ATOMS: atom_id res chain seq x y z
N MET A 1 14.47 3.62 11.59
CA MET A 1 13.48 4.66 11.30
C MET A 1 12.19 4.46 12.09
N PHE A 2 11.52 3.30 11.99
CA PHE A 2 10.28 3.01 12.75
C PHE A 2 10.43 3.19 14.27
N ALA A 3 11.44 2.59 14.89
CA ALA A 3 11.72 2.74 16.33
C ALA A 3 11.90 4.20 16.75
N VAL A 4 12.62 4.99 15.96
CA VAL A 4 12.84 6.41 16.22
C VAL A 4 11.53 7.21 16.13
N ALA A 5 10.72 6.95 15.12
CA ALA A 5 9.41 7.60 14.96
C ALA A 5 8.45 7.26 16.12
N SER A 6 8.52 6.03 16.64
CA SER A 6 7.74 5.58 17.80
C SER A 6 8.25 6.22 19.10
N GLU A 7 9.55 6.25 19.33
CA GLU A 7 10.16 6.85 20.54
C GLU A 7 9.92 8.36 20.62
N GLU A 8 9.98 9.06 19.49
CA GLU A 8 9.73 10.52 19.41
C GLU A 8 8.23 10.88 19.38
N ASN A 9 7.33 9.88 19.32
CA ASN A 9 5.88 10.05 19.17
C ASN A 9 5.50 10.92 17.95
N ARG A 10 6.25 10.78 16.86
CA ARG A 10 6.10 11.51 15.58
C ARG A 10 5.73 10.60 14.42
N MET A 11 5.06 9.50 14.72
CA MET A 11 4.72 8.47 13.74
C MET A 11 3.91 9.02 12.57
N ASP A 12 2.96 9.94 12.84
CA ASP A 12 2.11 10.55 11.82
C ASP A 12 2.91 11.38 10.83
N GLU A 13 3.82 12.22 11.32
CA GLU A 13 4.68 13.06 10.51
C GLU A 13 5.59 12.22 9.60
N PHE A 14 6.18 11.17 10.16
CA PHE A 14 7.01 10.25 9.37
C PHE A 14 6.20 9.47 8.36
N PHE A 15 4.97 9.09 8.69
CA PHE A 15 4.07 8.39 7.79
C PHE A 15 3.68 9.25 6.59
N GLU A 16 3.22 10.49 6.83
CA GLU A 16 2.86 11.44 5.77
C GLU A 16 4.05 11.74 4.87
N ALA A 17 5.23 11.97 5.45
CA ALA A 17 6.44 12.20 4.69
C ALA A 17 6.84 10.98 3.85
N ALA A 18 6.71 9.75 4.37
CA ALA A 18 7.01 8.52 3.65
C ALA A 18 6.03 8.30 2.49
N VAL A 19 4.73 8.51 2.70
CA VAL A 19 3.71 8.40 1.65
C VAL A 19 3.99 9.42 0.53
N GLY A 20 4.22 10.69 0.87
CA GLY A 20 4.56 11.71 -0.11
C GLY A 20 5.86 11.40 -0.86
N LEU A 21 6.87 10.86 -0.18
CA LEU A 21 8.14 10.48 -0.80
C LEU A 21 7.98 9.30 -1.75
N THR A 22 7.21 8.27 -1.39
CA THR A 22 6.93 7.12 -2.27
C THR A 22 6.17 7.55 -3.52
N GLU A 23 5.23 8.48 -3.41
CA GLU A 23 4.50 9.02 -4.55
C GLU A 23 5.42 9.80 -5.49
N ILE A 24 6.30 10.65 -4.95
CA ILE A 24 7.31 11.38 -5.72
C ILE A 24 8.25 10.41 -6.45
N LEU A 25 8.73 9.38 -5.76
CA LEU A 25 9.64 8.38 -6.34
C LEU A 25 8.98 7.55 -7.45
N ARG A 26 7.68 7.27 -7.35
CA ARG A 26 6.92 6.54 -8.38
C ARG A 26 6.59 7.39 -9.59
N THR A 27 6.27 8.67 -9.39
CA THR A 27 5.89 9.58 -10.48
C THR A 27 7.10 10.16 -11.20
N ASN A 28 8.27 10.24 -10.55
CA ASN A 28 9.50 10.81 -11.10
C ASN A 28 10.52 9.71 -11.47
N GLU A 29 10.29 9.04 -12.59
CA GLU A 29 11.25 8.05 -13.11
C GLU A 29 12.65 8.66 -13.34
N ASP A 30 12.74 9.95 -13.70
CA ASP A 30 14.00 10.62 -13.97
C ASP A 30 14.85 10.78 -12.70
N PHE A 31 14.21 10.96 -11.53
CA PHE A 31 14.92 10.95 -10.25
C PHE A 31 15.55 9.57 -9.98
N GLY A 32 14.81 8.49 -10.21
CA GLY A 32 15.34 7.13 -10.10
C GLY A 32 16.52 6.88 -11.03
N LYS A 33 16.39 7.27 -12.31
CA LYS A 33 17.46 7.14 -13.31
C LYS A 33 18.70 7.95 -12.93
N LEU A 34 18.52 9.16 -12.37
CA LEU A 34 19.59 10.02 -11.92
C LEU A 34 20.34 9.39 -10.72
N MET A 35 19.58 8.86 -9.73
CA MET A 35 20.16 8.21 -8.57
C MET A 35 20.91 6.93 -8.94
N SER A 36 20.41 6.13 -9.87
CA SER A 36 21.04 4.89 -10.33
C SER A 36 22.17 5.12 -11.33
N HIS A 37 22.43 6.38 -11.76
CA HIS A 37 23.38 6.65 -12.82
C HIS A 37 24.82 6.44 -12.35
N PRO A 38 25.62 5.57 -13.03
CA PRO A 38 26.96 5.17 -12.54
C PRO A 38 28.02 6.26 -12.67
N LYS A 39 27.81 7.26 -13.56
CA LYS A 39 28.76 8.37 -13.77
C LYS A 39 28.61 9.52 -12.77
N ILE A 40 27.53 9.55 -11.99
CA ILE A 40 27.31 10.58 -10.97
C ILE A 40 28.01 10.13 -9.69
N MET A 41 28.85 11.01 -9.14
CA MET A 41 29.54 10.71 -7.88
C MET A 41 28.58 10.64 -6.70
N GLN A 42 28.88 9.83 -5.72
CA GLN A 42 28.02 9.70 -4.52
C GLN A 42 27.82 11.04 -3.81
N GLU A 43 28.87 11.85 -3.75
CA GLU A 43 28.82 13.19 -3.14
C GLU A 43 27.80 14.11 -3.82
N ASP A 44 27.72 14.04 -5.16
CA ASP A 44 26.79 14.85 -5.94
C ASP A 44 25.33 14.33 -5.75
N LYS A 45 25.15 12.99 -5.70
CA LYS A 45 23.84 12.40 -5.38
C LYS A 45 23.36 12.81 -4.00
N VAL A 46 24.23 12.82 -2.99
CA VAL A 46 23.93 13.28 -1.64
C VAL A 46 23.51 14.74 -1.63
N LYS A 47 24.24 15.62 -2.31
CA LYS A 47 23.89 17.06 -2.43
C LYS A 47 22.52 17.25 -3.06
N ILE A 48 22.21 16.51 -4.14
CA ILE A 48 20.90 16.59 -4.79
C ILE A 48 19.77 16.18 -3.83
N ILE A 49 19.97 15.15 -3.02
CA ILE A 49 19.00 14.71 -2.02
C ILE A 49 18.82 15.79 -0.96
N GLU A 50 19.91 16.34 -0.43
CA GLU A 50 19.86 17.40 0.57
C GLU A 50 19.18 18.65 0.03
N GLU A 51 19.57 19.16 -1.14
CA GLU A 51 18.96 20.33 -1.75
C GLU A 51 17.46 20.14 -2.09
N THR A 52 17.06 18.92 -2.45
CA THR A 52 15.67 18.62 -2.83
C THR A 52 14.75 18.45 -1.63
N PHE A 53 15.24 17.78 -0.58
CA PHE A 53 14.39 17.31 0.52
C PHE A 53 14.66 17.98 1.87
N ASP A 54 15.72 18.79 2.02
CA ASP A 54 15.99 19.47 3.27
C ASP A 54 14.80 20.40 3.65
N GLY A 55 14.37 20.31 4.91
CA GLY A 55 13.23 21.03 5.43
C GLY A 55 11.85 20.57 4.95
N ARG A 56 11.78 19.56 4.04
CA ARG A 56 10.51 19.01 3.52
C ARG A 56 10.17 17.65 4.13
N ILE A 57 11.18 16.91 4.58
CA ILE A 57 11.02 15.63 5.23
C ILE A 57 11.76 15.64 6.58
N PRO A 58 11.41 14.75 7.52
CA PRO A 58 12.14 14.60 8.77
C PRO A 58 13.64 14.34 8.54
N LYS A 59 14.50 14.97 9.34
CA LYS A 59 15.96 14.85 9.22
C LYS A 59 16.45 13.40 9.27
N GLN A 60 15.78 12.56 10.03
CA GLN A 60 16.10 11.13 10.13
C GLN A 60 15.84 10.39 8.82
N MET A 61 14.79 10.76 8.07
CA MET A 61 14.53 10.20 6.75
C MET A 61 15.55 10.68 5.72
N LEU A 62 15.90 11.97 5.76
CA LEU A 62 16.97 12.52 4.93
C LEU A 62 18.30 11.81 5.19
N GLY A 63 18.65 11.61 6.46
CA GLY A 63 19.85 10.88 6.85
C GLY A 63 19.83 9.41 6.39
N LEU A 64 18.67 8.75 6.40
CA LEU A 64 18.53 7.40 5.84
C LEU A 64 18.80 7.38 4.34
N MET A 65 18.22 8.31 3.57
CA MET A 65 18.45 8.40 2.12
C MET A 65 19.93 8.63 1.81
N THR A 66 20.57 9.57 2.51
CA THR A 66 22.02 9.85 2.41
C THR A 66 22.86 8.61 2.72
N LEU A 67 22.50 7.86 3.76
CA LEU A 67 23.18 6.61 4.12
C LEU A 67 23.00 5.54 3.03
N MET A 68 21.81 5.41 2.45
CA MET A 68 21.55 4.45 1.37
C MET A 68 22.39 4.75 0.12
N VAL A 69 22.50 6.03 -0.28
CA VAL A 69 23.41 6.45 -1.38
C VAL A 69 24.85 6.11 -1.06
N THR A 70 25.32 6.43 0.15
CA THR A 70 26.69 6.10 0.59
C THR A 70 26.97 4.60 0.55
N LYS A 71 25.95 3.77 0.77
CA LYS A 71 26.05 2.31 0.71
C LYS A 71 25.74 1.72 -0.67
N ARG A 72 25.51 2.55 -1.68
CA ARG A 72 25.13 2.16 -3.06
C ARG A 72 23.86 1.33 -3.10
N ARG A 73 22.84 1.74 -2.33
CA ARG A 73 21.53 1.11 -2.23
C ARG A 73 20.42 2.08 -2.60
N GLU A 74 20.70 3.03 -3.46
CA GLU A 74 19.73 4.01 -3.96
C GLU A 74 18.56 3.40 -4.71
N ASP A 75 18.76 2.24 -5.34
CA ASP A 75 17.70 1.50 -6.04
C ASP A 75 16.64 0.94 -5.08
N ASP A 76 16.97 0.79 -3.80
CA ASP A 76 16.08 0.27 -2.78
C ASP A 76 15.19 1.36 -2.13
N PHE A 77 15.31 2.64 -2.51
CA PHE A 77 14.55 3.73 -1.87
C PHE A 77 13.06 3.44 -1.80
N LEU A 78 12.44 3.12 -2.95
CA LEU A 78 11.01 2.86 -3.01
C LEU A 78 10.60 1.69 -2.12
N ALA A 79 11.34 0.57 -2.19
CA ALA A 79 11.05 -0.62 -1.40
C ALA A 79 11.17 -0.37 0.11
N VAL A 80 12.16 0.43 0.55
CA VAL A 80 12.36 0.76 1.96
C VAL A 80 11.26 1.65 2.50
N PHE A 81 10.83 2.67 1.74
CA PHE A 81 9.77 3.56 2.17
C PHE A 81 8.39 2.91 2.08
N ASP A 82 8.11 2.10 1.06
CA ASP A 82 6.88 1.29 0.98
C ASP A 82 6.77 0.35 2.19
N TYR A 83 7.85 -0.35 2.53
CA TYR A 83 7.89 -1.22 3.70
C TYR A 83 7.66 -0.45 5.01
N PHE A 84 8.23 0.75 5.13
CA PHE A 84 7.99 1.60 6.29
C PHE A 84 6.52 2.01 6.41
N VAL A 85 5.91 2.41 5.29
CA VAL A 85 4.47 2.75 5.24
C VAL A 85 3.61 1.56 5.67
N GLU A 86 3.93 0.35 5.20
CA GLU A 86 3.21 -0.87 5.60
C GLU A 86 3.35 -1.16 7.10
N LEU A 87 4.56 -1.04 7.66
CA LEU A 87 4.79 -1.21 9.11
C LEU A 87 3.97 -0.21 9.95
N VAL A 88 3.90 1.05 9.52
CA VAL A 88 3.11 2.06 10.24
C VAL A 88 1.62 1.76 10.13
N LYS A 89 1.14 1.30 8.96
CA LYS A 89 -0.26 0.88 8.79
C LYS A 89 -0.62 -0.29 9.71
N GLU A 90 0.28 -1.27 9.82
CA GLU A 90 0.09 -2.41 10.71
C GLU A 90 -0.01 -1.98 12.17
N GLU A 91 0.89 -1.12 12.64
CA GLU A 91 0.87 -0.57 14.00
C GLU A 91 -0.40 0.23 14.29
N LYS A 92 -0.85 1.05 13.33
CA LYS A 92 -2.10 1.82 13.41
C LYS A 92 -3.34 0.98 13.15
N LYS A 93 -3.19 -0.31 12.89
CA LYS A 93 -4.30 -1.21 12.52
C LYS A 93 -5.12 -0.69 11.33
N ILE A 94 -4.44 -0.12 10.35
CA ILE A 94 -5.05 0.29 9.08
C ILE A 94 -5.02 -0.90 8.14
N GLY A 95 -6.19 -1.47 7.84
CA GLY A 95 -6.30 -2.58 6.90
C GLY A 95 -6.34 -2.09 5.45
N LYS A 96 -5.87 -2.94 4.51
CA LYS A 96 -6.11 -2.74 3.08
C LYS A 96 -7.15 -3.73 2.61
N ALA A 97 -8.22 -3.23 1.97
CA ALA A 97 -9.28 -4.06 1.42
C ALA A 97 -9.49 -3.76 -0.07
N ASP A 98 -9.27 -4.78 -0.90
CA ASP A 98 -9.61 -4.73 -2.33
C ASP A 98 -10.98 -5.36 -2.54
N VAL A 99 -11.92 -4.58 -3.04
CA VAL A 99 -13.32 -4.98 -3.27
C VAL A 99 -13.61 -5.01 -4.76
N LYS A 100 -13.87 -6.21 -5.31
CA LYS A 100 -14.30 -6.40 -6.70
C LYS A 100 -15.79 -6.65 -6.75
N THR A 101 -16.49 -5.93 -7.62
CA THR A 101 -17.94 -6.01 -7.79
C THR A 101 -18.33 -6.05 -9.25
N ALA A 102 -19.48 -6.67 -9.59
CA ALA A 102 -19.95 -6.75 -10.97
C ALA A 102 -20.41 -5.41 -11.54
N ILE A 103 -20.83 -4.48 -10.67
CA ILE A 103 -21.33 -3.15 -11.04
C ILE A 103 -20.75 -2.11 -10.09
N PRO A 104 -20.64 -0.83 -10.51
CA PRO A 104 -20.20 0.24 -9.64
C PRO A 104 -21.07 0.35 -8.38
N LEU A 105 -20.43 0.51 -7.22
CA LEU A 105 -21.12 0.65 -5.93
C LEU A 105 -21.53 2.11 -5.68
N SER A 106 -22.70 2.30 -5.08
CA SER A 106 -23.10 3.60 -4.52
C SER A 106 -22.25 3.93 -3.27
N ASN A 107 -22.24 5.22 -2.89
CA ASN A 107 -21.50 5.64 -1.68
C ASN A 107 -22.06 4.97 -0.42
N GLU A 108 -23.37 4.79 -0.33
CA GLU A 108 -24.04 4.10 0.78
C GLU A 108 -23.59 2.64 0.89
N GLN A 109 -23.45 1.95 -0.26
CA GLN A 109 -22.96 0.57 -0.29
C GLN A 109 -21.48 0.47 0.12
N LYS A 110 -20.66 1.42 -0.30
CA LYS A 110 -19.24 1.48 0.11
C LYS A 110 -19.11 1.64 1.62
N THR A 111 -19.86 2.58 2.21
CA THR A 111 -19.87 2.79 3.67
C THR A 111 -20.35 1.55 4.41
N ALA A 112 -21.43 0.89 3.95
CA ALA A 112 -21.92 -0.32 4.60
C ALA A 112 -20.92 -1.49 4.54
N ILE A 113 -20.14 -1.60 3.46
CA ILE A 113 -19.06 -2.60 3.36
C ILE A 113 -17.96 -2.29 4.37
N GLU A 114 -17.50 -1.04 4.43
CA GLU A 114 -16.45 -0.61 5.34
C GLU A 114 -16.85 -0.84 6.81
N GLU A 115 -18.05 -0.42 7.21
CA GLU A 115 -18.60 -0.66 8.56
C GLU A 115 -18.62 -2.15 8.91
N LYS A 116 -19.05 -2.99 7.97
CA LYS A 116 -19.09 -4.43 8.17
C LYS A 116 -17.70 -5.05 8.31
N LEU A 117 -16.72 -4.54 7.56
CA LEU A 117 -15.33 -4.97 7.68
C LEU A 117 -14.75 -4.55 9.03
N LEU A 118 -14.97 -3.33 9.49
CA LEU A 118 -14.55 -2.84 10.80
C LEU A 118 -15.17 -3.69 11.93
N ALA A 119 -16.45 -4.05 11.83
CA ALA A 119 -17.12 -4.87 12.82
C ALA A 119 -16.63 -6.34 12.88
N THR A 120 -16.06 -6.85 11.78
CA THR A 120 -15.67 -8.28 11.65
C THR A 120 -14.17 -8.51 11.72
N THR A 121 -13.37 -7.45 11.75
CA THR A 121 -11.90 -7.51 11.77
C THR A 121 -11.33 -6.79 12.99
N LYS A 122 -10.01 -6.84 13.15
CA LYS A 122 -9.29 -6.13 14.23
C LYS A 122 -8.76 -4.76 13.80
N TYR A 123 -9.06 -4.34 12.58
CA TYR A 123 -8.60 -3.07 12.04
C TYR A 123 -9.45 -1.91 12.58
N GLU A 124 -8.83 -0.75 12.73
CA GLU A 124 -9.47 0.48 13.19
C GLU A 124 -9.93 1.37 12.02
N SER A 125 -9.30 1.19 10.85
CA SER A 125 -9.69 1.83 9.60
C SER A 125 -9.26 0.99 8.40
N PHE A 126 -9.81 1.27 7.21
CA PHE A 126 -9.47 0.59 5.98
C PHE A 126 -9.11 1.56 4.86
N GLU A 127 -8.06 1.23 4.12
CA GLU A 127 -7.85 1.75 2.78
C GLU A 127 -8.63 0.87 1.79
N MET A 128 -9.72 1.42 1.27
CA MET A 128 -10.63 0.69 0.39
C MET A 128 -10.27 0.94 -1.07
N ASN A 129 -9.99 -0.13 -1.81
CA ASN A 129 -9.82 -0.09 -3.25
C ASN A 129 -11.01 -0.81 -3.91
N TYR A 130 -11.68 -0.14 -4.85
CA TYR A 130 -12.87 -0.67 -5.53
C TYR A 130 -12.56 -0.88 -7.01
N GLU A 131 -12.81 -2.09 -7.47
CA GLU A 131 -12.65 -2.49 -8.88
C GLU A 131 -13.96 -3.09 -9.39
N VAL A 132 -14.35 -2.73 -10.62
CA VAL A 132 -15.50 -3.32 -11.28
C VAL A 132 -15.03 -4.43 -12.21
N ASP A 133 -15.58 -5.63 -12.00
CA ASP A 133 -15.30 -6.83 -12.79
C ASP A 133 -16.63 -7.46 -13.21
N GLU A 134 -17.05 -7.18 -14.44
CA GLU A 134 -18.31 -7.66 -15.01
C GLU A 134 -18.37 -9.19 -15.12
N SER A 135 -17.24 -9.87 -15.08
CA SER A 135 -17.19 -11.34 -15.14
C SER A 135 -17.82 -12.04 -13.93
N LEU A 136 -18.00 -11.31 -12.82
CA LEU A 136 -18.61 -11.84 -11.59
C LEU A 136 -20.13 -12.13 -11.73
N ILE A 137 -20.77 -11.59 -12.77
CA ILE A 137 -22.23 -11.66 -13.01
C ILE A 137 -23.02 -10.92 -11.90
N GLY A 138 -22.55 -10.95 -10.65
CA GLY A 138 -23.13 -10.33 -9.47
C GLY A 138 -22.43 -10.75 -8.18
N GLY A 139 -22.77 -10.05 -7.08
CA GLY A 139 -22.11 -10.21 -5.79
C GLY A 139 -20.79 -9.46 -5.71
N MET A 140 -19.93 -9.86 -4.78
CA MET A 140 -18.64 -9.20 -4.55
C MET A 140 -17.55 -10.20 -4.09
N ILE A 141 -16.31 -9.85 -4.35
CA ILE A 141 -15.13 -10.47 -3.79
C ILE A 141 -14.41 -9.41 -2.95
N VAL A 142 -14.15 -9.70 -1.69
CA VAL A 142 -13.40 -8.82 -0.78
C VAL A 142 -12.11 -9.51 -0.38
N ARG A 143 -11.00 -8.87 -0.61
CA ARG A 143 -9.67 -9.32 -0.21
C ARG A 143 -9.10 -8.41 0.87
N ILE A 144 -8.69 -8.98 1.99
CA ILE A 144 -8.05 -8.26 3.11
C ILE A 144 -6.75 -8.98 3.41
N GLY A 145 -5.62 -8.42 2.95
CA GLY A 145 -4.34 -9.12 3.02
C GLY A 145 -4.40 -10.49 2.34
N ASP A 146 -4.16 -11.56 3.09
CA ASP A 146 -4.20 -12.95 2.58
C ASP A 146 -5.60 -13.59 2.61
N ARG A 147 -6.56 -12.92 3.25
CA ARG A 147 -7.92 -13.44 3.39
C ARG A 147 -8.80 -12.97 2.24
N VAL A 148 -9.45 -13.92 1.56
CA VAL A 148 -10.41 -13.65 0.48
C VAL A 148 -11.79 -14.14 0.90
N ILE A 149 -12.78 -13.26 0.78
CA ILE A 149 -14.21 -13.53 0.99
C ILE A 149 -14.88 -13.39 -0.36
N ASP A 150 -15.25 -14.52 -0.97
CA ASP A 150 -15.92 -14.55 -2.27
C ASP A 150 -17.41 -14.88 -2.07
N SER A 151 -18.27 -13.93 -2.37
CA SER A 151 -19.72 -14.07 -2.38
C SER A 151 -20.33 -13.87 -3.77
N SER A 152 -19.50 -14.01 -4.82
CA SER A 152 -19.94 -13.86 -6.21
C SER A 152 -20.95 -14.92 -6.64
N ILE A 153 -21.84 -14.54 -7.55
CA ILE A 153 -22.81 -15.47 -8.17
C ILE A 153 -22.05 -16.52 -9.00
N GLN A 154 -20.97 -16.14 -9.65
CA GLN A 154 -20.11 -17.05 -10.41
C GLN A 154 -19.63 -18.23 -9.55
N THR A 155 -19.11 -17.97 -8.37
CA THR A 155 -18.64 -19.03 -7.46
C THR A 155 -19.78 -19.88 -6.93
N LYS A 156 -20.95 -19.29 -6.63
CA LYS A 156 -22.15 -20.05 -6.21
C LYS A 156 -22.62 -21.00 -7.31
N LEU A 157 -22.67 -20.55 -8.55
CA LEU A 157 -23.06 -21.39 -9.70
C LEU A 157 -22.04 -22.51 -9.94
N ASN A 158 -20.76 -22.24 -9.83
CA ASN A 158 -19.72 -23.25 -9.98
C ASN A 158 -19.81 -24.33 -8.88
N ASN A 159 -20.09 -23.93 -7.64
CA ASN A 159 -20.26 -24.88 -6.53
C ASN A 159 -21.51 -25.75 -6.73
N LEU A 160 -22.63 -25.17 -7.10
CA LEU A 160 -23.85 -25.93 -7.41
C LEU A 160 -23.63 -26.92 -8.57
N SER A 161 -22.93 -26.50 -9.62
CA SER A 161 -22.59 -27.40 -10.74
C SER A 161 -21.73 -28.58 -10.30
N ARG A 162 -20.78 -28.37 -9.37
CA ARG A 162 -19.96 -29.45 -8.81
C ARG A 162 -20.78 -30.41 -7.94
N GLU A 163 -21.64 -29.88 -7.09
CA GLU A 163 -22.53 -30.68 -6.24
C GLU A 163 -23.47 -31.56 -7.08
N LEU A 164 -24.08 -31.00 -8.13
CA LEU A 164 -24.94 -31.77 -9.05
C LEU A 164 -24.17 -32.88 -9.75
N ARG A 165 -22.93 -32.64 -10.16
CA ARG A 165 -22.09 -33.70 -10.79
C ARG A 165 -21.70 -34.79 -9.79
N SER A 166 -21.53 -34.48 -8.52
CA SER A 166 -21.19 -35.47 -7.48
C SER A 166 -22.36 -36.37 -7.09
N ILE A 167 -23.60 -35.96 -7.35
CA ILE A 167 -24.82 -36.75 -7.08
C ILE A 167 -25.12 -37.74 -8.22
N GLN A 168 -24.55 -37.53 -9.42
CA GLN A 168 -24.77 -38.38 -10.61
C GLN A 168 -23.81 -39.60 -10.70
N VAL A 169 -23.01 -39.85 -9.67
CA VAL A 169 -22.15 -41.03 -9.52
C VAL A 169 -22.70 -41.81 -8.32
#